data_34ad9db4a9646983c0ee98598193b2a6
#
_entry.id   34ad9db4a9646983c0ee98598193b2a6
#
_cell.length_a   1.000
_cell.length_b   1.000
_cell.length_c   1.000
_cell.angle_alpha   90.00
_cell.angle_beta   90.00
_cell.angle_gamma   90.00
#
_symmetry.space_group_name_H-M   'P 1'
#
loop_
_entity.id
_entity.type
_entity.pdbx_description
1 polymer ?
#
loop_
_entity_poly.entity_id
_entity_poly.type
_entity_poly.pdbx_seq_one_letter_code
_entity_poly.pdbx_strand_id
1 'polypeptide(L)'
;MKLFLITLLGIVSFGIGAVPAAEQDTRQTSSDETPASGKSSYANVSDNDKQMDRAVENAQRTLGFFMAALKAKKNGDTVFEIKKGFIDGDKVEHLWIKRVTYDGKNFHGEIDNRPNEVSNVHLGEHVTVAPRDVTDWMFLKDGKLIGGYTTRVLYARLSPEDKAEFDKQAEFKIEKERGRTNENEHFGG
;
A
#
# COMPACT_ATOMS: atom_id res chain seq x y z
N MET A 1 2.88 24.67 -6.69
CA MET A 1 2.03 23.51 -6.94
C MET A 1 2.11 22.65 -5.70
N LYS A 2 1.10 22.66 -4.84
CA LYS A 2 1.09 21.87 -3.61
C LYS A 2 0.53 20.51 -3.98
N LEU A 3 1.41 19.52 -4.09
CA LEU A 3 1.01 18.11 -4.20
C LEU A 3 0.44 17.71 -2.83
N PHE A 4 -0.88 17.78 -2.68
CA PHE A 4 -1.55 17.11 -1.57
C PHE A 4 -1.63 15.63 -1.92
N LEU A 5 -0.63 14.87 -1.53
CA LEU A 5 -0.75 13.43 -1.51
C LEU A 5 -1.87 13.11 -0.50
N ILE A 6 -2.96 12.56 -1.03
CA ILE A 6 -4.07 12.08 -0.20
C ILE A 6 -3.46 11.03 0.71
N THR A 7 -3.39 11.34 1.98
CA THR A 7 -3.11 10.36 3.01
C THR A 7 -4.33 9.43 3.04
N LEU A 8 -4.36 8.46 2.11
CA LEU A 8 -5.31 7.37 2.20
C LEU A 8 -4.98 6.65 3.49
N LEU A 9 -5.84 6.85 4.47
CA LEU A 9 -5.73 6.41 5.85
C LEU A 9 -5.59 4.88 5.87
N GLY A 10 -4.39 4.40 5.71
CA GLY A 10 -4.03 2.99 5.81
C GLY A 10 -3.60 2.69 7.23
N ILE A 11 -4.52 2.79 8.20
CA ILE A 11 -4.32 2.17 9.51
C ILE A 11 -4.53 0.67 9.29
N VAL A 12 -3.48 -0.03 8.92
CA VAL A 12 -3.40 -1.47 9.13
C VAL A 12 -2.48 -1.66 10.31
N SER A 13 -3.02 -1.45 11.51
CA SER A 13 -2.42 -1.93 12.75
C SER A 13 -2.50 -3.44 12.77
N PHE A 14 -1.39 -4.10 12.53
CA PHE A 14 -1.21 -5.48 12.95
C PHE A 14 -0.99 -5.49 14.47
N GLY A 15 -2.08 -5.43 15.23
CA GLY A 15 -2.07 -5.68 16.66
C GLY A 15 -1.94 -7.19 16.90
N ILE A 16 -0.79 -7.63 17.39
CA ILE A 16 -0.69 -8.92 18.06
C ILE A 16 -1.40 -8.74 19.40
N GLY A 17 -2.64 -9.27 19.51
CA GLY A 17 -3.45 -9.20 20.69
C GLY A 17 -2.82 -9.95 21.86
N ALA A 18 -2.43 -9.22 22.89
CA ALA A 18 -2.22 -9.78 24.21
C ALA A 18 -3.60 -9.99 24.86
N VAL A 19 -3.89 -11.23 25.25
CA VAL A 19 -5.09 -11.62 25.98
C VAL A 19 -4.89 -11.26 27.46
N PRO A 20 -5.72 -10.45 28.09
CA PRO A 20 -5.78 -10.42 29.56
C PRO A 20 -6.72 -11.53 30.05
N ALA A 21 -6.25 -12.19 31.12
CA ALA A 21 -6.92 -13.27 31.82
C ALA A 21 -8.22 -12.83 32.49
N ALA A 22 -9.08 -13.82 32.65
CA ALA A 22 -10.45 -13.82 33.12
C ALA A 22 -10.67 -13.21 34.52
N GLU A 23 -11.85 -12.61 34.68
CA GLU A 23 -12.58 -12.70 35.93
C GLU A 23 -14.05 -13.01 35.61
N GLN A 24 -14.52 -14.11 36.20
CA GLN A 24 -15.90 -14.63 36.12
C GLN A 24 -16.80 -13.80 37.03
N ASP A 25 -17.97 -13.39 36.57
CA ASP A 25 -19.14 -13.33 37.42
C ASP A 25 -20.41 -13.71 36.64
N THR A 26 -21.14 -14.63 37.27
CA THR A 26 -22.33 -15.28 36.84
C THR A 26 -23.55 -14.39 36.98
N ARG A 27 -24.40 -14.29 35.92
CA ARG A 27 -25.86 -14.26 36.04
C ARG A 27 -26.56 -14.61 34.73
N GLN A 28 -27.29 -15.73 34.78
CA GLN A 28 -28.29 -16.17 33.82
C GLN A 28 -29.49 -15.22 33.76
N THR A 29 -29.91 -14.83 32.56
CA THR A 29 -31.33 -14.75 32.22
C THR A 29 -31.52 -15.03 30.72
N SER A 30 -32.38 -16.00 30.48
CA SER A 30 -32.84 -16.49 29.20
C SER A 30 -33.68 -15.48 28.45
N SER A 31 -33.44 -15.29 27.15
CA SER A 31 -34.49 -15.06 26.16
C SER A 31 -34.01 -15.41 24.76
N ASP A 32 -34.81 -16.24 24.12
CA ASP A 32 -34.71 -16.74 22.75
C ASP A 32 -34.59 -15.59 21.75
N GLU A 33 -33.48 -15.56 20.96
CA GLU A 33 -33.45 -14.96 19.64
C GLU A 33 -32.51 -15.75 18.75
N THR A 34 -33.05 -16.24 17.64
CA THR A 34 -32.38 -16.97 16.56
C THR A 34 -31.26 -16.12 15.98
N PRO A 35 -30.00 -16.58 15.90
CA PRO A 35 -28.93 -15.78 15.28
C PRO A 35 -29.02 -15.88 13.77
N ALA A 36 -29.33 -14.74 13.15
CA ALA A 36 -29.07 -14.54 11.73
C ALA A 36 -27.62 -14.85 11.40
N SER A 37 -27.41 -15.62 10.35
CA SER A 37 -26.15 -16.08 9.80
C SER A 37 -25.11 -14.93 9.66
N GLY A 38 -24.32 -14.73 10.70
CA GLY A 38 -23.15 -13.87 10.68
C GLY A 38 -21.99 -14.58 9.98
N LYS A 39 -21.73 -14.25 8.72
CA LYS A 39 -20.47 -14.63 8.08
C LYS A 39 -19.33 -14.08 8.93
N SER A 40 -18.52 -14.98 9.44
CA SER A 40 -17.42 -14.73 10.36
C SER A 40 -16.49 -13.61 9.85
N SER A 41 -16.33 -12.56 10.64
CA SER A 41 -15.40 -11.45 10.35
C SER A 41 -13.94 -11.93 10.28
N TYR A 42 -13.60 -13.07 10.83
CA TYR A 42 -12.27 -13.69 10.79
C TYR A 42 -11.85 -14.14 9.38
N ALA A 43 -12.78 -14.62 8.56
CA ALA A 43 -12.50 -15.00 7.17
C ALA A 43 -12.12 -13.77 6.32
N ASN A 44 -12.73 -12.64 6.58
CA ASN A 44 -12.46 -11.39 5.85
C ASN A 44 -11.07 -10.81 6.17
N VAL A 45 -10.59 -10.93 7.42
CA VAL A 45 -9.25 -10.46 7.80
C VAL A 45 -8.17 -11.29 7.09
N SER A 46 -8.26 -12.62 7.12
CA SER A 46 -7.30 -13.52 6.46
C SER A 46 -7.22 -13.29 4.93
N ASP A 47 -8.36 -13.07 4.26
CA ASP A 47 -8.37 -12.83 2.81
C ASP A 47 -7.83 -11.42 2.45
N ASN A 48 -8.04 -10.44 3.32
CA ASN A 48 -7.48 -9.11 3.19
C ASN A 48 -5.95 -9.13 3.30
N ASP A 49 -5.42 -9.90 4.25
CA ASP A 49 -3.97 -10.07 4.41
C ASP A 49 -3.37 -10.73 3.17
N LYS A 50 -3.94 -11.81 2.67
CA LYS A 50 -3.47 -12.48 1.44
C LYS A 50 -3.47 -11.58 0.21
N GLN A 51 -4.44 -10.68 0.08
CA GLN A 51 -4.47 -9.73 -1.03
C GLN A 51 -3.33 -8.71 -0.91
N MET A 52 -3.06 -8.25 0.31
CA MET A 52 -1.97 -7.32 0.57
C MET A 52 -0.61 -7.99 0.35
N ASP A 53 -0.43 -9.22 0.82
CA ASP A 53 0.80 -10.01 0.60
C ASP A 53 1.07 -10.19 -0.90
N ARG A 54 0.05 -10.57 -1.68
CA ARG A 54 0.17 -10.69 -3.14
C ARG A 54 0.49 -9.35 -3.81
N ALA A 55 0.00 -8.23 -3.27
CA ALA A 55 0.32 -6.91 -3.78
C ALA A 55 1.80 -6.59 -3.57
N VAL A 56 2.35 -6.88 -2.38
CA VAL A 56 3.78 -6.72 -2.07
C VAL A 56 4.63 -7.63 -2.95
N GLU A 57 4.26 -8.90 -3.11
CA GLU A 57 4.96 -9.84 -4.01
C GLU A 57 4.97 -9.34 -5.46
N ASN A 58 3.85 -8.81 -5.95
CA ASN A 58 3.77 -8.22 -7.29
C ASN A 58 4.66 -6.98 -7.42
N ALA A 59 4.70 -6.12 -6.42
CA ALA A 59 5.59 -4.97 -6.39
C ALA A 59 7.05 -5.41 -6.49
N GLN A 60 7.46 -6.39 -5.68
CA GLN A 60 8.82 -6.93 -5.71
C GLN A 60 9.17 -7.56 -7.07
N ARG A 61 8.29 -8.38 -7.61
CA ARG A 61 8.50 -9.06 -8.89
C ARG A 61 8.65 -8.08 -10.06
N THR A 62 8.01 -6.93 -9.98
CA THR A 62 7.99 -5.91 -11.04
C THR A 62 8.89 -4.71 -10.76
N LEU A 63 9.66 -4.73 -9.67
CA LEU A 63 10.55 -3.63 -9.28
C LEU A 63 11.58 -3.29 -10.36
N GLY A 64 12.05 -4.28 -11.12
CA GLY A 64 12.94 -4.06 -12.25
C GLY A 64 12.34 -3.16 -13.34
N PHE A 65 11.02 -3.26 -13.57
CA PHE A 65 10.32 -2.37 -14.49
C PHE A 65 10.31 -0.92 -13.99
N PHE A 66 10.03 -0.71 -12.70
CA PHE A 66 10.11 0.61 -12.06
C PHE A 66 11.50 1.21 -12.19
N MET A 67 12.55 0.43 -11.89
CA MET A 67 13.95 0.87 -12.00
C MET A 67 14.30 1.32 -13.42
N ALA A 68 13.84 0.56 -14.43
CA ALA A 68 14.04 0.91 -15.83
C ALA A 68 13.30 2.22 -16.20
N ALA A 69 12.05 2.39 -15.74
CA ALA A 69 11.28 3.61 -15.95
C ALA A 69 11.94 4.82 -15.24
N LEU A 70 12.36 4.66 -13.98
CA LEU A 70 13.05 5.69 -13.20
C LEU A 70 14.34 6.17 -13.90
N LYS A 71 15.10 5.22 -14.48
CA LYS A 71 16.30 5.54 -15.24
C LYS A 71 16.01 6.26 -16.55
N ALA A 72 14.98 5.82 -17.27
CA ALA A 72 14.63 6.35 -18.60
C ALA A 72 13.96 7.73 -18.52
N LYS A 73 13.12 7.96 -17.49
CA LYS A 73 12.32 9.20 -17.27
C LYS A 73 11.73 9.75 -18.59
N LYS A 74 10.92 8.90 -19.24
CA LYS A 74 10.28 9.29 -20.50
C LYS A 74 9.29 10.44 -20.30
N ASN A 75 9.02 11.21 -21.36
CA ASN A 75 7.98 12.23 -21.32
C ASN A 75 6.65 11.62 -20.87
N GLY A 76 5.97 12.32 -19.94
CA GLY A 76 4.73 11.85 -19.30
C GLY A 76 4.93 10.98 -18.05
N ASP A 77 6.15 10.47 -17.80
CA ASP A 77 6.47 9.74 -16.57
C ASP A 77 6.80 10.73 -15.45
N THR A 78 6.03 10.73 -14.39
CA THR A 78 6.17 11.65 -13.25
C THR A 78 5.92 10.94 -11.92
N VAL A 79 6.18 11.60 -10.79
CA VAL A 79 5.83 11.13 -9.44
C VAL A 79 6.35 9.72 -9.19
N PHE A 80 7.67 9.54 -9.27
CA PHE A 80 8.29 8.26 -8.93
C PHE A 80 8.41 8.13 -7.41
N GLU A 81 7.77 7.10 -6.84
CA GLU A 81 7.75 6.82 -5.40
C GLU A 81 7.92 5.33 -5.12
N ILE A 82 8.51 5.02 -3.97
CA ILE A 82 8.58 3.67 -3.41
C ILE A 82 7.96 3.68 -2.02
N LYS A 83 7.51 2.51 -1.56
CA LYS A 83 6.99 2.30 -0.21
C LYS A 83 7.88 1.33 0.55
N LYS A 84 8.07 1.59 1.84
CA LYS A 84 8.82 0.72 2.75
C LYS A 84 8.14 0.65 4.11
N GLY A 85 8.21 -0.51 4.77
CA GLY A 85 7.84 -0.67 6.18
C GLY A 85 8.96 -0.16 7.10
N PHE A 86 8.60 0.72 8.03
CA PHE A 86 9.47 1.19 9.10
C PHE A 86 9.04 0.53 10.41
N ILE A 87 10.02 0.05 11.18
CA ILE A 87 9.80 -0.71 12.41
C ILE A 87 10.23 0.16 13.58
N ASP A 88 9.36 0.27 14.59
CA ASP A 88 9.63 0.96 15.85
C ASP A 88 9.06 0.11 17.00
N GLY A 89 9.92 -0.69 17.64
CA GLY A 89 9.51 -1.71 18.60
C GLY A 89 8.66 -2.82 17.96
N ASP A 90 7.43 -2.92 18.39
CA ASP A 90 6.40 -3.86 17.88
C ASP A 90 5.50 -3.29 16.77
N LYS A 91 5.72 -2.02 16.41
CA LYS A 91 4.95 -1.32 15.39
C LYS A 91 5.63 -1.36 14.05
N VAL A 92 4.84 -1.46 13.00
CA VAL A 92 5.30 -1.38 11.60
C VAL A 92 4.37 -0.44 10.84
N GLU A 93 4.92 0.60 10.26
CA GLU A 93 4.18 1.52 9.41
C GLU A 93 4.80 1.60 8.02
N HIS A 94 3.96 1.47 6.98
CA HIS A 94 4.40 1.53 5.59
C HIS A 94 4.24 2.96 5.06
N LEU A 95 5.37 3.60 4.76
CA LEU A 95 5.41 4.99 4.32
C LEU A 95 5.88 5.10 2.87
N TRP A 96 5.31 6.05 2.14
CA TRP A 96 5.76 6.43 0.81
C TRP A 96 7.00 7.31 0.89
N ILE A 97 7.87 7.16 -0.08
CA ILE A 97 9.13 7.87 -0.22
C ILE A 97 9.16 8.49 -1.61
N LYS A 98 9.23 9.80 -1.65
CA LYS A 98 9.26 10.62 -2.87
C LYS A 98 10.67 11.02 -3.28
N ARG A 99 10.79 11.68 -4.44
CA ARG A 99 12.06 12.17 -5.01
C ARG A 99 13.10 11.05 -5.15
N VAL A 100 12.60 9.87 -5.52
CA VAL A 100 13.40 8.66 -5.57
C VAL A 100 14.51 8.76 -6.61
N THR A 101 15.71 8.40 -6.20
CA THR A 101 16.89 8.13 -7.03
C THR A 101 17.42 6.73 -6.75
N TYR A 102 18.21 6.18 -7.66
CA TYR A 102 18.84 4.86 -7.49
C TYR A 102 20.32 4.95 -7.87
N ASP A 103 21.20 4.56 -6.95
CA ASP A 103 22.65 4.65 -7.10
C ASP A 103 23.31 3.37 -7.69
N GLY A 104 22.50 2.39 -8.06
CA GLY A 104 22.94 1.08 -8.53
C GLY A 104 22.88 0.00 -7.45
N LYS A 105 22.73 0.38 -6.18
CA LYS A 105 22.65 -0.51 -5.02
C LYS A 105 21.40 -0.26 -4.17
N ASN A 106 21.12 1.01 -3.86
CA ASN A 106 20.02 1.43 -3.01
C ASN A 106 19.21 2.54 -3.65
N PHE A 107 17.96 2.66 -3.22
CA PHE A 107 17.15 3.84 -3.46
C PHE A 107 17.41 4.88 -2.37
N HIS A 108 17.29 6.17 -2.75
CA HIS A 108 17.37 7.32 -1.86
C HIS A 108 16.18 8.22 -2.13
N GLY A 109 15.59 8.80 -1.09
CA GLY A 109 14.46 9.70 -1.23
C GLY A 109 14.05 10.29 0.11
N GLU A 110 12.90 10.94 0.15
CA GLU A 110 12.34 11.63 1.32
C GLU A 110 11.02 11.00 1.72
N ILE A 111 10.79 10.81 3.03
CA ILE A 111 9.49 10.36 3.57
C ILE A 111 8.40 11.35 3.15
N ASP A 112 7.34 10.85 2.52
CA ASP A 112 6.25 11.69 1.99
C ASP A 112 4.98 11.68 2.84
N ASN A 113 4.80 10.70 3.71
CA ASN A 113 3.69 10.66 4.66
C ASN A 113 4.15 11.07 6.06
N ARG A 114 3.25 11.72 6.82
CA ARG A 114 3.46 11.90 8.25
C ARG A 114 3.29 10.55 8.95
N PRO A 115 4.31 10.05 9.68
CA PRO A 115 4.16 8.84 10.48
C PRO A 115 3.10 9.01 11.58
N ASN A 116 2.33 7.96 11.84
CA ASN A 116 1.32 7.93 12.89
C ASN A 116 1.63 6.87 13.97
N GLU A 117 2.21 5.73 13.56
CA GLU A 117 2.49 4.60 14.45
C GLU A 117 3.95 4.56 14.90
N VAL A 118 4.88 4.93 14.01
CA VAL A 118 6.32 4.93 14.29
C VAL A 118 6.81 6.33 14.60
N SER A 119 7.79 6.45 15.51
CA SER A 119 8.37 7.72 15.97
C SER A 119 9.83 7.91 15.53
N ASN A 120 10.44 6.90 14.98
CA ASN A 120 11.87 6.88 14.62
C ASN A 120 12.17 7.43 13.22
N VAL A 121 11.15 7.90 12.49
CA VAL A 121 11.29 8.60 11.19
C VAL A 121 10.29 9.76 11.11
N HIS A 122 10.57 10.75 10.26
CA HIS A 122 9.77 11.97 10.17
C HIS A 122 9.47 12.35 8.71
N LEU A 123 8.36 13.07 8.52
CA LEU A 123 8.00 13.63 7.21
C LEU A 123 9.16 14.49 6.66
N GLY A 124 9.56 14.24 5.42
CA GLY A 124 10.65 14.94 4.74
C GLY A 124 12.05 14.43 5.08
N GLU A 125 12.17 13.44 5.96
CA GLU A 125 13.45 12.83 6.29
C GLU A 125 14.02 12.07 5.09
N HIS A 126 15.34 12.24 4.86
CA HIS A 126 16.05 11.51 3.82
C HIS A 126 16.36 10.09 4.29
N VAL A 127 15.98 9.12 3.47
CA VAL A 127 16.16 7.70 3.77
C VAL A 127 16.82 6.95 2.64
N THR A 128 17.50 5.86 3.02
CA THR A 128 18.10 4.89 2.11
C THR A 128 17.33 3.57 2.21
N VAL A 129 16.95 2.99 1.07
CA VAL A 129 16.11 1.78 0.98
C VAL A 129 16.76 0.76 0.07
N ALA A 130 17.06 -0.42 0.60
CA ALA A 130 17.50 -1.51 -0.25
C ALA A 130 16.35 -2.03 -1.12
N PRO A 131 16.59 -2.47 -2.36
CA PRO A 131 15.54 -2.98 -3.25
C PRO A 131 14.65 -4.06 -2.63
N ARG A 132 15.23 -4.93 -1.79
CA ARG A 132 14.48 -6.00 -1.08
C ARG A 132 13.49 -5.50 -0.04
N ASP A 133 13.67 -4.26 0.46
CA ASP A 133 12.84 -3.66 1.51
C ASP A 133 11.67 -2.84 0.91
N VAL A 134 11.61 -2.72 -0.41
CA VAL A 134 10.50 -2.03 -1.10
C VAL A 134 9.24 -2.89 -1.03
N THR A 135 8.18 -2.38 -0.43
CA THR A 135 6.89 -3.09 -0.32
C THR A 135 5.87 -2.67 -1.38
N ASP A 136 6.09 -1.53 -2.01
CA ASP A 136 5.34 -1.07 -3.19
C ASP A 136 6.16 -0.03 -3.95
N TRP A 137 5.78 0.24 -5.19
CA TRP A 137 6.33 1.31 -6.00
C TRP A 137 5.26 1.86 -6.93
N MET A 138 5.36 3.12 -7.26
CA MET A 138 4.48 3.75 -8.25
C MET A 138 5.20 4.83 -9.03
N PHE A 139 4.64 5.12 -10.20
CA PHE A 139 4.86 6.37 -10.92
C PHE A 139 3.60 6.70 -11.73
N LEU A 140 3.49 7.95 -12.16
CA LEU A 140 2.40 8.37 -13.04
C LEU A 140 2.89 8.41 -14.47
N LYS A 141 2.11 7.83 -15.38
CA LYS A 141 2.29 7.94 -16.82
C LYS A 141 1.05 8.60 -17.42
N ASP A 142 1.23 9.79 -17.98
CA ASP A 142 0.13 10.57 -18.55
C ASP A 142 -1.07 10.71 -17.57
N GLY A 143 -0.78 10.95 -16.28
CA GLY A 143 -1.77 11.07 -15.22
C GLY A 143 -2.40 9.76 -14.75
N LYS A 144 -1.91 8.60 -15.18
CA LYS A 144 -2.40 7.27 -14.79
C LYS A 144 -1.43 6.60 -13.84
N LEU A 145 -1.95 5.95 -12.81
CA LEU A 145 -1.14 5.19 -11.86
C LEU A 145 -0.57 3.93 -12.52
N ILE A 146 0.75 3.80 -12.48
CA ILE A 146 1.50 2.59 -12.84
C ILE A 146 2.11 2.01 -11.56
N GLY A 147 1.99 0.71 -11.33
CA GLY A 147 2.29 0.10 -10.04
C GLY A 147 1.22 0.42 -9.02
N GLY A 148 1.61 0.75 -7.79
CA GLY A 148 0.70 1.07 -6.69
C GLY A 148 -0.16 -0.13 -6.30
N TYR A 149 0.43 -1.31 -6.22
CA TYR A 149 -0.27 -2.58 -5.99
C TYR A 149 -1.03 -2.57 -4.67
N THR A 150 -0.41 -2.11 -3.59
CA THR A 150 -1.06 -1.98 -2.28
C THR A 150 -2.13 -0.89 -2.29
N THR A 151 -1.90 0.22 -2.99
CA THR A 151 -2.88 1.30 -3.18
C THR A 151 -4.11 0.78 -3.91
N ARG A 152 -3.95 -0.05 -4.94
CA ARG A 152 -5.06 -0.66 -5.69
C ARG A 152 -5.89 -1.59 -4.82
N VAL A 153 -5.27 -2.37 -3.93
CA VAL A 153 -5.99 -3.21 -2.97
C VAL A 153 -6.82 -2.36 -2.02
N LEU A 154 -6.24 -1.29 -1.47
CA LEU A 154 -6.96 -0.38 -0.58
C LEU A 154 -8.11 0.33 -1.31
N TYR A 155 -7.85 0.87 -2.50
CA TYR A 155 -8.88 1.49 -3.33
C TYR A 155 -10.05 0.54 -3.66
N ALA A 156 -9.75 -0.73 -3.96
CA ALA A 156 -10.78 -1.71 -4.26
C ALA A 156 -11.75 -1.96 -3.09
N ARG A 157 -11.28 -1.76 -1.86
CA ARG A 157 -12.04 -1.95 -0.60
C ARG A 157 -12.89 -0.74 -0.21
N LEU A 158 -12.67 0.42 -0.83
CA LEU A 158 -13.46 1.61 -0.56
C LEU A 158 -14.92 1.41 -0.98
N SER A 159 -15.84 2.05 -0.25
CA SER A 159 -17.23 2.18 -0.67
C SER A 159 -17.34 2.94 -2.01
N PRO A 160 -18.45 2.87 -2.73
CA PRO A 160 -18.65 3.69 -3.92
C PRO A 160 -18.52 5.19 -3.66
N GLU A 161 -18.98 5.66 -2.50
CA GLU A 161 -18.94 7.05 -2.05
C GLU A 161 -17.48 7.47 -1.78
N ASP A 162 -16.72 6.65 -1.06
CA ASP A 162 -15.31 6.92 -0.74
C ASP A 162 -14.44 6.87 -2.02
N LYS A 163 -14.75 5.98 -2.96
CA LYS A 163 -14.08 5.97 -4.28
C LYS A 163 -14.33 7.27 -5.04
N ALA A 164 -15.57 7.75 -5.05
CA ALA A 164 -15.91 8.99 -5.74
C ALA A 164 -15.21 10.20 -5.10
N GLU A 165 -15.04 10.20 -3.78
CA GLU A 165 -14.29 11.24 -3.07
C GLU A 165 -12.79 11.12 -3.34
N PHE A 166 -12.23 9.92 -3.30
CA PHE A 166 -10.83 9.66 -3.68
C PHE A 166 -10.56 10.15 -5.11
N ASP A 167 -11.41 9.78 -6.08
CA ASP A 167 -11.23 10.13 -7.50
C ASP A 167 -11.31 11.65 -7.75
N LYS A 168 -12.03 12.40 -6.91
CA LYS A 168 -12.05 13.87 -6.97
C LYS A 168 -10.77 14.51 -6.45
N GLN A 169 -10.17 13.90 -5.40
CA GLN A 169 -9.02 14.45 -4.72
C GLN A 169 -7.70 13.97 -5.34
N ALA A 170 -7.70 12.77 -5.94
CA ALA A 170 -6.53 12.20 -6.57
C ALA A 170 -6.13 12.99 -7.83
N GLU A 171 -4.86 13.37 -7.92
CA GLU A 171 -4.29 13.99 -9.13
C GLU A 171 -4.01 12.95 -10.24
N PHE A 172 -4.40 11.69 -10.03
CA PHE A 172 -4.19 10.58 -10.96
C PHE A 172 -5.39 9.65 -11.02
N LYS A 173 -5.44 8.83 -12.07
CA LYS A 173 -6.49 7.83 -12.27
C LYS A 173 -5.97 6.43 -11.96
N ILE A 174 -6.75 5.68 -11.18
CA ILE A 174 -6.55 4.24 -10.96
C ILE A 174 -7.38 3.49 -12.01
N GLU A 175 -6.75 3.13 -13.11
CA GLU A 175 -7.39 2.26 -14.11
C GLU A 175 -7.28 0.79 -13.66
N LYS A 176 -8.30 -0.01 -14.01
CA LYS A 176 -8.24 -1.46 -13.83
C LYS A 176 -7.08 -1.99 -14.66
N GLU A 177 -6.13 -2.70 -14.05
CA GLU A 177 -5.08 -3.36 -14.82
C GLU A 177 -5.76 -4.28 -15.85
N ARG A 178 -5.56 -3.98 -17.13
CA ARG A 178 -5.83 -4.98 -18.17
C ARG A 178 -4.84 -6.10 -17.92
N GLY A 179 -5.35 -7.30 -17.62
CA GLY A 179 -4.51 -8.47 -17.46
C GLY A 179 -3.47 -8.47 -18.60
N ARG A 180 -2.19 -8.46 -18.26
CA ARG A 180 -1.14 -8.70 -19.25
C ARG A 180 -1.36 -10.11 -19.76
N THR A 181 -2.08 -10.25 -20.86
CA THR A 181 -1.92 -11.41 -21.72
C THR A 181 -0.44 -11.44 -22.09
N ASN A 182 0.18 -12.60 -21.90
CA ASN A 182 1.56 -12.89 -22.32
C ASN A 182 1.69 -12.67 -23.84
N GLU A 183 1.80 -11.42 -24.24
CA GLU A 183 2.29 -11.12 -25.59
C GLU A 183 3.82 -11.08 -25.47
N ASN A 184 4.40 -12.25 -25.73
CA ASN A 184 5.74 -12.39 -26.24
C ASN A 184 5.80 -11.59 -27.55
N GLU A 185 5.98 -10.30 -27.50
CA GLU A 185 6.43 -9.59 -28.68
C GLU A 185 7.91 -9.88 -28.86
N HIS A 186 8.13 -10.77 -29.75
CA HIS A 186 9.30 -11.09 -30.53
C HIS A 186 9.96 -9.79 -30.99
N PHE A 187 11.01 -9.38 -30.31
CA PHE A 187 11.95 -8.43 -30.90
C PHE A 187 12.86 -9.23 -31.81
N GLY A 188 12.40 -9.42 -33.05
CA GLY A 188 13.19 -9.86 -34.17
C GLY A 188 13.31 -8.74 -35.19
N GLY A 189 14.55 -8.38 -35.53
CA GLY A 189 14.86 -7.44 -36.60
C GLY A 189 15.93 -6.43 -36.23
#